data_b6e8df60315cb77fcc8d1f055ec9bd01
#
_entry.id   b6e8df60315cb77fcc8d1f055ec9bd01
#
_cell.length_a   1.000
_cell.length_b   1.000
_cell.length_c   1.000
_cell.angle_alpha   90.00
_cell.angle_beta   90.00
_cell.angle_gamma   90.00
#
_symmetry.space_group_name_H-M   'P 1'
#
loop_
_entity.id
_entity.type
_entity.pdbx_description
1 polymer ?
#
loop_
_entity_poly.entity_id
_entity_poly.type
_entity_poly.pdbx_seq_one_letter_code
_entity_poly.pdbx_strand_id
1 'polypeptide(L)'
;PDITYFVLEGKPVKRLEIDPNYKGQRVYEDKDDFNRQRKDIINIVKEFFPFVVARHNDFECDDIINYLATNKHKNDNVTIVSSDTDFIQSINENISLYNPVRKKFIEGTEYDYVSWKSLVGDKSDNIEGFKGIGNKKAIKLLTESNKLSDFLSIDENKQKFDKNNFMIKFHDLTFEEVQNISYNYLNAKPNWTGLKEKFTSYEFSSLVNKEKTWNNFINTFYNLERNIKNVSWNSIIK
;
A
#
# COMPACT_ATOMS: atom_id res chain seq x y z
N PRO A 1 -14.24 10.78 0.75
CA PRO A 1 -13.87 10.03 1.95
C PRO A 1 -13.85 10.93 3.18
N ASP A 2 -13.97 10.33 4.38
CA ASP A 2 -13.90 11.07 5.64
C ASP A 2 -12.46 11.25 6.10
N ILE A 3 -11.63 10.26 5.81
CA ILE A 3 -10.18 10.26 6.08
C ILE A 3 -9.46 9.73 4.85
N THR A 4 -8.28 10.28 4.58
CA THR A 4 -7.35 9.75 3.57
C THR A 4 -5.97 9.60 4.19
N TYR A 5 -5.41 8.41 4.06
CA TYR A 5 -4.03 8.13 4.45
C TYR A 5 -3.11 8.19 3.25
N PHE A 6 -1.94 8.78 3.44
CA PHE A 6 -0.81 8.70 2.53
C PHE A 6 0.31 7.96 3.25
N VAL A 7 0.52 6.71 2.89
CA VAL A 7 1.43 5.83 3.63
C VAL A 7 2.80 5.83 2.97
N LEU A 8 3.82 6.07 3.78
CA LEU A 8 5.21 6.15 3.31
C LEU A 8 5.93 4.82 3.54
N GLU A 9 6.85 4.54 2.62
CA GLU A 9 7.71 3.36 2.65
C GLU A 9 8.64 3.35 3.86
N GLY A 10 8.76 2.20 4.52
CA GLY A 10 9.76 1.88 5.50
C GLY A 10 10.73 0.81 5.00
N LYS A 11 11.51 0.22 5.89
CA LYS A 11 12.46 -0.86 5.55
C LYS A 11 11.80 -2.21 5.84
N PRO A 12 11.81 -3.19 4.94
CA PRO A 12 11.22 -4.52 5.17
C PRO A 12 12.11 -5.39 6.09
N VAL A 13 12.27 -5.00 7.35
CA VAL A 13 13.25 -5.62 8.27
C VAL A 13 13.00 -7.13 8.40
N LYS A 14 11.77 -7.54 8.71
CA LYS A 14 11.42 -8.96 8.88
C LYS A 14 11.67 -9.80 7.60
N ARG A 15 11.38 -9.24 6.42
CA ARG A 15 11.62 -9.92 5.14
C ARG A 15 13.11 -10.06 4.85
N LEU A 16 13.90 -9.01 5.14
CA LEU A 16 15.35 -9.02 4.96
C LEU A 16 16.08 -9.94 5.95
N GLU A 17 15.53 -10.20 7.13
CA GLU A 17 16.04 -11.21 8.07
C GLU A 17 15.88 -12.65 7.52
N ILE A 18 14.78 -12.91 6.80
CA ILE A 18 14.52 -14.21 6.16
C ILE A 18 15.28 -14.36 4.83
N ASP A 19 15.32 -13.29 4.05
CA ASP A 19 16.03 -13.27 2.77
C ASP A 19 16.73 -11.92 2.54
N PRO A 20 18.03 -11.84 2.77
CA PRO A 20 18.80 -10.61 2.53
C PRO A 20 18.78 -10.11 1.06
N ASN A 21 18.40 -10.99 0.11
CA ASN A 21 18.30 -10.66 -1.31
C ASN A 21 16.88 -10.20 -1.71
N TYR A 22 15.96 -10.06 -0.76
CA TYR A 22 14.62 -9.54 -1.02
C TYR A 22 14.69 -8.18 -1.71
N LYS A 23 14.03 -8.04 -2.87
CA LYS A 23 14.09 -6.85 -3.74
C LYS A 23 15.51 -6.41 -4.19
N GLY A 24 16.52 -7.27 -3.99
CA GLY A 24 17.93 -6.92 -4.21
C GLY A 24 18.31 -6.66 -5.68
N GLN A 25 17.52 -7.18 -6.65
CA GLN A 25 17.74 -6.96 -8.08
C GLN A 25 17.20 -5.61 -8.57
N ARG A 26 16.50 -4.82 -7.72
CA ARG A 26 15.97 -3.52 -8.14
C ARG A 26 17.11 -2.53 -8.36
N VAL A 27 17.35 -2.19 -9.62
CA VAL A 27 18.30 -1.14 -10.02
C VAL A 27 17.51 0.15 -10.25
N TYR A 28 17.91 1.19 -9.57
CA TYR A 28 17.36 2.53 -9.78
C TYR A 28 18.37 3.33 -10.59
N GLU A 29 18.03 3.67 -11.82
CA GLU A 29 18.74 4.69 -12.60
C GLU A 29 18.40 6.06 -11.96
N ASP A 30 19.38 6.97 -11.91
CA ASP A 30 19.22 8.34 -11.37
C ASP A 30 18.56 8.43 -9.98
N LYS A 31 19.19 7.76 -9.00
CA LYS A 31 18.71 7.75 -7.59
C LYS A 31 18.56 9.14 -6.98
N ASP A 32 19.42 10.08 -7.33
CA ASP A 32 19.46 11.39 -6.69
C ASP A 32 18.29 12.26 -7.10
N ASP A 33 17.97 12.30 -8.40
CA ASP A 33 16.82 13.04 -8.91
C ASP A 33 15.49 12.43 -8.44
N PHE A 34 15.37 11.11 -8.51
CA PHE A 34 14.21 10.40 -7.97
C PHE A 34 13.99 10.67 -6.48
N ASN A 35 15.04 10.60 -5.68
CA ASN A 35 14.96 10.86 -4.24
C ASN A 35 14.60 12.31 -3.93
N ARG A 36 15.10 13.27 -4.70
CA ARG A 36 14.74 14.68 -4.60
C ARG A 36 13.24 14.87 -4.88
N GLN A 37 12.75 14.38 -6.01
CA GLN A 37 11.35 14.49 -6.39
C GLN A 37 10.42 13.80 -5.36
N ARG A 38 10.78 12.60 -4.91
CA ARG A 38 10.05 11.90 -3.85
C ARG A 38 9.97 12.72 -2.56
N LYS A 39 11.07 13.32 -2.14
CA LYS A 39 11.12 14.18 -0.94
C LYS A 39 10.22 15.40 -1.11
N ASP A 40 10.24 16.04 -2.27
CA ASP A 40 9.41 17.19 -2.57
C ASP A 40 7.92 16.84 -2.53
N ILE A 41 7.53 15.71 -3.13
CA ILE A 41 6.13 15.22 -3.09
C ILE A 41 5.69 14.98 -1.64
N ILE A 42 6.51 14.31 -0.84
CA ILE A 42 6.20 14.01 0.58
C ILE A 42 6.02 15.32 1.37
N ASN A 43 6.88 16.30 1.16
CA ASN A 43 6.78 17.61 1.83
C ASN A 43 5.51 18.34 1.41
N ILE A 44 5.18 18.36 0.12
CA ILE A 44 3.94 18.97 -0.40
C ILE A 44 2.72 18.28 0.22
N VAL A 45 2.70 16.95 0.27
CA VAL A 45 1.56 16.22 0.87
C VAL A 45 1.40 16.58 2.35
N LYS A 46 2.50 16.63 3.11
CA LYS A 46 2.48 16.96 4.55
C LYS A 46 2.09 18.40 4.83
N GLU A 47 2.48 19.33 3.97
CA GLU A 47 2.32 20.76 4.20
C GLU A 47 0.96 21.28 3.73
N PHE A 48 0.44 20.74 2.63
CA PHE A 48 -0.71 21.34 1.95
C PHE A 48 -1.95 20.47 1.90
N PHE A 49 -1.83 19.12 1.99
CA PHE A 49 -2.98 18.25 1.79
C PHE A 49 -3.61 17.82 3.12
N PRO A 50 -4.95 17.72 3.18
CA PRO A 50 -5.68 17.26 4.37
C PRO A 50 -5.60 15.72 4.49
N PHE A 51 -4.40 15.17 4.42
CA PHE A 51 -4.12 13.74 4.53
C PHE A 51 -3.45 13.42 5.86
N VAL A 52 -3.70 12.21 6.35
CA VAL A 52 -2.90 11.62 7.41
C VAL A 52 -1.72 10.92 6.78
N VAL A 53 -0.51 11.42 6.99
CA VAL A 53 0.69 10.76 6.51
C VAL A 53 1.14 9.75 7.55
N ALA A 54 1.13 8.46 7.21
CA ALA A 54 1.51 7.37 8.09
C ALA A 54 2.83 6.73 7.63
N ARG A 55 3.65 6.26 8.58
CA ARG A 55 4.90 5.55 8.32
C ARG A 55 5.29 4.67 9.49
N HIS A 56 5.78 3.48 9.20
CA HIS A 56 6.61 2.70 10.13
C HIS A 56 8.03 2.57 9.56
N ASN A 57 9.05 2.60 10.42
CA ASN A 57 10.43 2.54 9.93
C ASN A 57 10.84 1.14 9.44
N ASP A 58 10.30 0.09 10.07
CA ASP A 58 10.73 -1.30 9.90
C ASP A 58 9.75 -2.16 9.08
N PHE A 59 8.68 -1.55 8.55
CA PHE A 59 7.70 -2.20 7.68
C PHE A 59 7.53 -1.46 6.36
N GLU A 60 7.18 -2.19 5.31
CA GLU A 60 6.80 -1.61 4.03
C GLU A 60 5.47 -0.86 4.14
N CYS A 61 5.23 0.09 3.24
CA CYS A 61 3.96 0.81 3.23
C CYS A 61 2.76 -0.13 3.08
N ASP A 62 2.91 -1.24 2.37
CA ASP A 62 1.86 -2.21 2.09
C ASP A 62 1.39 -2.91 3.36
N ASP A 63 2.30 -3.29 4.28
CA ASP A 63 1.97 -3.85 5.59
C ASP A 63 1.15 -2.85 6.42
N ILE A 64 1.53 -1.57 6.39
CA ILE A 64 0.83 -0.52 7.12
C ILE A 64 -0.54 -0.21 6.50
N ILE A 65 -0.65 -0.17 5.17
CA ILE A 65 -1.92 -0.01 4.47
C ILE A 65 -2.87 -1.15 4.83
N ASN A 66 -2.37 -2.39 4.79
CA ASN A 66 -3.16 -3.56 5.18
C ASN A 66 -3.64 -3.46 6.63
N TYR A 67 -2.75 -3.13 7.58
CA TYR A 67 -3.12 -2.92 8.98
C TYR A 67 -4.20 -1.83 9.13
N LEU A 68 -4.04 -0.69 8.47
CA LEU A 68 -5.04 0.38 8.51
C LEU A 68 -6.39 -0.10 8.00
N ALA A 69 -6.41 -0.85 6.90
CA ALA A 69 -7.65 -1.32 6.28
C ALA A 69 -8.33 -2.44 7.09
N THR A 70 -7.58 -3.44 7.53
CA THR A 70 -8.14 -4.67 8.12
C THR A 70 -8.32 -4.62 9.64
N ASN A 71 -7.57 -3.76 10.34
CA ASN A 71 -7.57 -3.68 11.80
C ASN A 71 -8.12 -2.34 12.29
N LYS A 72 -7.46 -1.23 11.92
CA LYS A 72 -7.83 0.10 12.42
C LYS A 72 -9.21 0.55 11.91
N HIS A 73 -9.50 0.32 10.63
CA HIS A 73 -10.75 0.68 9.96
C HIS A 73 -11.61 -0.54 9.59
N LYS A 74 -11.52 -1.62 10.37
CA LYS A 74 -12.21 -2.89 10.08
C LYS A 74 -13.73 -2.80 9.94
N ASN A 75 -14.35 -1.76 10.51
CA ASN A 75 -15.79 -1.53 10.45
C ASN A 75 -16.18 -0.44 9.45
N ASP A 76 -15.22 0.12 8.72
CA ASP A 76 -15.42 1.19 7.76
C ASP A 76 -15.36 0.66 6.32
N ASN A 77 -15.96 1.38 5.39
CA ASN A 77 -15.74 1.11 3.97
C ASN A 77 -14.40 1.71 3.54
N VAL A 78 -13.45 0.86 3.19
CA VAL A 78 -12.10 1.25 2.82
C VAL A 78 -11.86 1.07 1.33
N THR A 79 -11.27 2.07 0.69
CA THR A 79 -10.75 1.97 -0.67
C THR A 79 -9.25 2.11 -0.66
N ILE A 80 -8.54 1.04 -0.99
CA ILE A 80 -7.10 1.06 -1.25
C ILE A 80 -6.90 1.56 -2.69
N VAL A 81 -6.09 2.60 -2.87
CA VAL A 81 -5.76 3.15 -4.20
C VAL A 81 -4.33 2.76 -4.53
N SER A 82 -4.16 1.72 -5.33
CA SER A 82 -2.85 1.21 -5.74
C SER A 82 -2.89 0.52 -7.09
N SER A 83 -1.77 0.56 -7.84
CA SER A 83 -1.56 -0.28 -9.03
C SER A 83 -1.02 -1.66 -8.67
N ASP A 84 -0.58 -1.86 -7.43
CA ASP A 84 -0.06 -3.12 -6.94
C ASP A 84 -1.17 -4.15 -6.75
N THR A 85 -0.97 -5.32 -7.35
CA THR A 85 -1.93 -6.43 -7.26
C THR A 85 -1.83 -7.21 -5.96
N ASP A 86 -0.80 -6.97 -5.14
CA ASP A 86 -0.66 -7.66 -3.86
C ASP A 86 -1.76 -7.29 -2.87
N PHE A 87 -2.36 -6.11 -3.04
CA PHE A 87 -3.55 -5.72 -2.28
C PHE A 87 -4.82 -6.55 -2.59
N ILE A 88 -4.81 -7.44 -3.57
CA ILE A 88 -5.88 -8.42 -3.77
C ILE A 88 -6.08 -9.26 -2.51
N GLN A 89 -5.01 -9.56 -1.76
CA GLN A 89 -5.09 -10.30 -0.50
C GLN A 89 -5.88 -9.57 0.61
N SER A 90 -6.09 -8.26 0.49
CA SER A 90 -6.82 -7.45 1.46
C SER A 90 -8.30 -7.27 1.10
N ILE A 91 -8.72 -7.62 -0.13
CA ILE A 91 -10.09 -7.38 -0.61
C ILE A 91 -11.08 -8.24 0.17
N ASN A 92 -12.13 -7.61 0.67
CA ASN A 92 -13.27 -8.26 1.30
C ASN A 92 -14.55 -7.42 1.11
N GLU A 93 -15.62 -7.70 1.84
CA GLU A 93 -16.90 -6.99 1.75
C GLU A 93 -16.80 -5.48 2.05
N ASN A 94 -15.84 -5.07 2.89
CA ASN A 94 -15.64 -3.68 3.29
C ASN A 94 -14.39 -3.04 2.64
N ILE A 95 -13.50 -3.83 2.06
CA ILE A 95 -12.24 -3.35 1.49
C ILE A 95 -12.23 -3.57 -0.02
N SER A 96 -12.11 -2.48 -0.77
CA SER A 96 -12.00 -2.48 -2.23
C SER A 96 -10.64 -1.95 -2.69
N LEU A 97 -10.15 -2.47 -3.81
CA LEU A 97 -8.90 -2.03 -4.46
C LEU A 97 -9.23 -1.27 -5.75
N TYR A 98 -8.86 0.02 -5.81
CA TYR A 98 -8.95 0.81 -7.04
C TYR A 98 -7.59 0.96 -7.69
N ASN A 99 -7.47 0.54 -8.95
CA ASN A 99 -6.24 0.73 -9.73
C ASN A 99 -6.33 2.05 -10.52
N PRO A 100 -5.52 3.08 -10.15
CA PRO A 100 -5.60 4.40 -10.77
C PRO A 100 -5.06 4.42 -12.20
N VAL A 101 -4.17 3.50 -12.56
CA VAL A 101 -3.61 3.38 -13.91
C VAL A 101 -4.65 2.79 -14.85
N ARG A 102 -5.32 1.71 -14.43
CA ARG A 102 -6.40 1.04 -15.19
C ARG A 102 -7.74 1.74 -15.04
N LYS A 103 -7.86 2.69 -14.11
CA LYS A 103 -9.09 3.45 -13.78
C LYS A 103 -10.28 2.55 -13.47
N LYS A 104 -10.05 1.47 -12.73
CA LYS A 104 -11.11 0.50 -12.36
C LYS A 104 -10.83 -0.15 -11.02
N PHE A 105 -11.90 -0.65 -10.41
CA PHE A 105 -11.79 -1.54 -9.26
C PHE A 105 -11.26 -2.92 -9.72
N ILE A 106 -10.48 -3.54 -8.84
CA ILE A 106 -9.94 -4.88 -9.05
C ILE A 106 -10.80 -5.84 -8.23
N GLU A 107 -11.19 -6.94 -8.85
CA GLU A 107 -11.92 -8.01 -8.19
C GLU A 107 -10.97 -8.92 -7.40
N GLY A 108 -11.47 -9.48 -6.30
CA GLY A 108 -10.80 -10.53 -5.56
C GLY A 108 -10.70 -11.82 -6.37
N THR A 109 -9.98 -12.80 -5.87
CA THR A 109 -9.84 -14.13 -6.47
C THR A 109 -10.73 -15.15 -5.76
N GLU A 110 -11.18 -16.18 -6.49
CA GLU A 110 -11.92 -17.33 -5.92
C GLU A 110 -10.99 -18.31 -5.15
N TYR A 111 -9.70 -18.04 -5.17
CA TYR A 111 -8.67 -18.83 -4.49
C TYR A 111 -7.83 -17.92 -3.58
N ASP A 112 -7.13 -18.52 -2.62
CA ASP A 112 -6.22 -17.79 -1.76
C ASP A 112 -5.05 -17.20 -2.56
N TYR A 113 -5.04 -15.86 -2.66
CA TYR A 113 -4.08 -15.11 -3.46
C TYR A 113 -2.65 -15.28 -2.96
N VAL A 114 -2.44 -15.28 -1.65
CA VAL A 114 -1.12 -15.42 -1.04
C VAL A 114 -0.55 -16.79 -1.32
N SER A 115 -1.33 -17.85 -1.13
CA SER A 115 -0.92 -19.21 -1.47
C SER A 115 -0.64 -19.38 -2.95
N TRP A 116 -1.48 -18.79 -3.84
CA TRP A 116 -1.23 -18.81 -5.27
C TRP A 116 0.12 -18.17 -5.61
N LYS A 117 0.36 -16.97 -5.08
CA LYS A 117 1.60 -16.24 -5.33
C LYS A 117 2.81 -16.94 -4.71
N SER A 118 2.64 -17.62 -3.56
CA SER A 118 3.69 -18.45 -2.95
C SER A 118 4.12 -19.63 -3.83
N LEU A 119 3.19 -20.18 -4.61
CA LEU A 119 3.46 -21.26 -5.55
C LEU A 119 4.13 -20.77 -6.85
N VAL A 120 3.64 -19.65 -7.42
CA VAL A 120 4.15 -19.13 -8.70
C VAL A 120 5.37 -18.24 -8.53
N GLY A 121 5.59 -17.67 -7.34
CA GLY A 121 6.65 -16.74 -7.02
C GLY A 121 6.34 -15.29 -7.43
N ASP A 122 7.26 -14.39 -7.07
CA ASP A 122 7.25 -12.99 -7.47
C ASP A 122 8.64 -12.55 -7.94
N LYS A 123 8.78 -12.37 -9.24
CA LYS A 123 10.05 -11.93 -9.83
C LYS A 123 10.39 -10.49 -9.46
N SER A 124 9.38 -9.63 -9.23
CA SER A 124 9.60 -8.23 -8.86
C SER A 124 10.21 -8.07 -7.47
N ASP A 125 9.98 -9.05 -6.60
CA ASP A 125 10.46 -9.09 -5.23
C ASP A 125 11.59 -10.10 -5.01
N ASN A 126 12.05 -10.72 -6.10
CA ASN A 126 13.08 -11.76 -6.08
C ASN A 126 12.64 -13.02 -5.28
N ILE A 127 11.37 -13.36 -5.35
CA ILE A 127 10.81 -14.57 -4.71
C ILE A 127 10.63 -15.65 -5.78
N GLU A 128 11.41 -16.72 -5.66
CA GLU A 128 11.34 -17.82 -6.62
C GLU A 128 10.16 -18.74 -6.35
N GLY A 129 9.30 -18.94 -7.35
CA GLY A 129 8.23 -19.95 -7.33
C GLY A 129 8.72 -21.38 -7.48
N PHE A 130 7.80 -22.31 -7.57
CA PHE A 130 8.09 -23.73 -7.78
C PHE A 130 8.29 -24.04 -9.25
N LYS A 131 9.36 -24.75 -9.58
CA LYS A 131 9.65 -25.17 -10.95
C LYS A 131 8.50 -26.00 -11.53
N GLY A 132 8.01 -25.58 -12.69
CA GLY A 132 6.90 -26.26 -13.37
C GLY A 132 5.51 -26.01 -12.77
N ILE A 133 5.38 -25.07 -11.82
CA ILE A 133 4.10 -24.59 -11.31
C ILE A 133 3.87 -23.16 -11.82
N GLY A 134 3.11 -23.03 -12.91
CA GLY A 134 2.58 -21.77 -13.39
C GLY A 134 1.14 -21.57 -12.94
N ASN A 135 0.54 -20.44 -13.36
CA ASN A 135 -0.79 -20.01 -12.92
C ASN A 135 -1.85 -21.13 -12.90
N LYS A 136 -2.02 -21.86 -14.01
CA LYS A 136 -3.06 -22.90 -14.10
C LYS A 136 -2.85 -24.03 -13.10
N LYS A 137 -1.59 -24.47 -12.91
CA LYS A 137 -1.27 -25.56 -12.00
C LYS A 137 -1.38 -25.11 -10.55
N ALA A 138 -0.99 -23.88 -10.23
CA ALA A 138 -1.16 -23.30 -8.90
C ALA A 138 -2.65 -23.23 -8.52
N ILE A 139 -3.50 -22.66 -9.38
CA ILE A 139 -4.94 -22.60 -9.14
C ILE A 139 -5.50 -24.02 -8.93
N LYS A 140 -5.12 -24.98 -9.77
CA LYS A 140 -5.56 -26.38 -9.61
C LYS A 140 -5.15 -27.00 -8.28
N LEU A 141 -3.94 -26.69 -7.77
CA LEU A 141 -3.50 -27.13 -6.46
C LEU A 141 -4.35 -26.54 -5.33
N LEU A 142 -4.80 -25.29 -5.48
CA LEU A 142 -5.56 -24.59 -4.46
C LEU A 142 -7.05 -24.93 -4.46
N THR A 143 -7.63 -25.29 -5.63
CA THR A 143 -9.06 -25.50 -5.79
C THR A 143 -9.49 -26.95 -5.75
N GLU A 144 -8.60 -27.90 -6.04
CA GLU A 144 -8.93 -29.32 -5.97
C GLU A 144 -8.57 -29.89 -4.59
N SER A 145 -9.51 -30.66 -4.04
CA SER A 145 -9.39 -31.23 -2.69
C SER A 145 -8.06 -32.01 -2.50
N ASN A 146 -7.42 -31.78 -1.37
CA ASN A 146 -6.17 -32.42 -0.91
C ASN A 146 -4.92 -32.20 -1.78
N LYS A 147 -5.01 -31.59 -2.97
CA LYS A 147 -3.82 -31.43 -3.83
C LYS A 147 -2.73 -30.58 -3.23
N LEU A 148 -3.11 -29.47 -2.58
CA LEU A 148 -2.14 -28.63 -1.90
C LEU A 148 -1.53 -29.35 -0.71
N SER A 149 -2.33 -30.02 0.11
CA SER A 149 -1.83 -30.77 1.27
C SER A 149 -0.90 -31.91 0.86
N ASP A 150 -1.25 -32.65 -0.20
CA ASP A 150 -0.40 -33.72 -0.75
C ASP A 150 0.93 -33.15 -1.30
N PHE A 151 0.87 -32.02 -2.00
CA PHE A 151 2.06 -31.32 -2.49
C PHE A 151 2.97 -30.83 -1.35
N LEU A 152 2.39 -30.34 -0.26
CA LEU A 152 3.07 -29.84 0.93
C LEU A 152 3.43 -30.94 1.93
N SER A 153 3.04 -32.19 1.71
CA SER A 153 3.49 -33.32 2.52
C SER A 153 4.99 -33.63 2.35
N ILE A 154 5.60 -33.13 1.28
CA ILE A 154 7.04 -33.16 1.03
C ILE A 154 7.67 -31.99 1.80
N ASP A 155 8.57 -32.27 2.73
CA ASP A 155 9.19 -31.31 3.63
C ASP A 155 9.86 -30.12 2.89
N GLU A 156 10.56 -30.38 1.81
CA GLU A 156 11.20 -29.35 0.99
C GLU A 156 10.18 -28.39 0.38
N ASN A 157 9.08 -28.94 -0.14
CA ASN A 157 7.99 -28.11 -0.69
C ASN A 157 7.35 -27.27 0.39
N LYS A 158 7.10 -27.86 1.56
CA LYS A 158 6.52 -27.17 2.70
C LYS A 158 7.40 -26.01 3.15
N GLN A 159 8.69 -26.25 3.37
CA GLN A 159 9.62 -25.21 3.80
C GLN A 159 9.71 -24.05 2.79
N LYS A 160 9.81 -24.36 1.49
CA LYS A 160 9.83 -23.33 0.44
C LYS A 160 8.51 -22.57 0.39
N PHE A 161 7.37 -23.25 0.51
CA PHE A 161 6.05 -22.63 0.51
C PHE A 161 5.88 -21.70 1.72
N ASP A 162 6.24 -22.16 2.91
CA ASP A 162 6.12 -21.38 4.15
C ASP A 162 7.01 -20.12 4.09
N LYS A 163 8.25 -20.25 3.55
CA LYS A 163 9.12 -19.09 3.30
C LYS A 163 8.46 -18.11 2.33
N ASN A 164 8.01 -18.58 1.18
CA ASN A 164 7.38 -17.71 0.18
C ASN A 164 6.11 -17.03 0.72
N ASN A 165 5.30 -17.80 1.48
CA ASN A 165 4.08 -17.27 2.10
C ASN A 165 4.40 -16.14 3.08
N PHE A 166 5.42 -16.32 3.93
CA PHE A 166 5.88 -15.27 4.85
C PHE A 166 6.36 -14.01 4.10
N MET A 167 7.05 -14.18 2.98
CA MET A 167 7.59 -13.07 2.18
C MET A 167 6.50 -12.28 1.46
N ILE A 168 5.40 -12.95 1.05
CA ILE A 168 4.33 -12.38 0.23
C ILE A 168 3.18 -11.83 1.07
N LYS A 169 2.82 -12.54 2.15
CA LYS A 169 1.73 -12.13 3.04
C LYS A 169 2.07 -10.79 3.68
N PHE A 170 1.09 -9.89 3.76
CA PHE A 170 1.22 -8.69 4.59
C PHE A 170 1.33 -9.10 6.06
N HIS A 171 2.28 -8.48 6.76
CA HIS A 171 2.55 -8.84 8.14
C HIS A 171 1.45 -8.34 9.08
N ASP A 172 1.00 -9.21 9.96
CA ASP A 172 0.19 -8.81 11.11
C ASP A 172 1.10 -8.10 12.11
N LEU A 173 0.77 -6.84 12.43
CA LEU A 173 1.56 -6.04 13.37
C LEU A 173 1.17 -6.39 14.81
N THR A 174 2.16 -6.57 15.66
CA THR A 174 1.97 -6.68 17.11
C THR A 174 1.51 -5.34 17.70
N PHE A 175 0.99 -5.36 18.93
CA PHE A 175 0.59 -4.14 19.62
C PHE A 175 1.74 -3.13 19.74
N GLU A 176 2.97 -3.57 20.02
CA GLU A 176 4.14 -2.71 20.13
C GLU A 176 4.51 -2.10 18.77
N GLU A 177 4.49 -2.88 17.70
CA GLU A 177 4.76 -2.39 16.33
C GLU A 177 3.73 -1.35 15.90
N VAL A 178 2.45 -1.56 16.23
CA VAL A 178 1.40 -0.57 15.96
C VAL A 178 1.66 0.77 16.64
N GLN A 179 2.17 0.77 17.89
CA GLN A 179 2.51 2.00 18.61
C GLN A 179 3.68 2.76 17.97
N ASN A 180 4.50 2.10 17.18
CA ASN A 180 5.63 2.70 16.46
C ASN A 180 5.24 3.27 15.08
N ILE A 181 3.97 3.16 14.66
CA ILE A 181 3.49 3.86 13.47
C ILE A 181 3.44 5.35 13.77
N SER A 182 4.24 6.11 13.06
CA SER A 182 4.20 7.58 13.12
C SER A 182 3.07 8.13 12.25
N TYR A 183 2.33 9.08 12.78
CA TYR A 183 1.28 9.79 12.06
C TYR A 183 1.60 11.29 12.03
N ASN A 184 1.51 11.89 10.86
CA ASN A 184 1.59 13.33 10.66
C ASN A 184 0.34 13.77 9.91
N TYR A 185 -0.30 14.84 10.36
CA TYR A 185 -1.53 15.36 9.79
C TYR A 185 -1.54 16.89 9.87
N LEU A 186 -2.27 17.49 8.95
CA LEU A 186 -2.43 18.93 8.92
C LEU A 186 -3.46 19.37 9.97
N ASN A 187 -3.01 20.13 10.99
CA ASN A 187 -3.88 20.63 12.08
C ASN A 187 -4.65 21.90 11.75
N ALA A 188 -4.44 22.46 10.55
CA ALA A 188 -5.02 23.71 10.10
C ALA A 188 -5.71 23.53 8.73
N LYS A 189 -6.46 24.55 8.32
CA LYS A 189 -6.98 24.57 6.95
C LYS A 189 -5.82 24.52 5.95
N PRO A 190 -5.96 23.74 4.85
CA PRO A 190 -4.97 23.71 3.79
C PRO A 190 -4.68 25.10 3.22
N ASN A 191 -3.40 25.39 3.02
CA ASN A 191 -2.98 26.64 2.35
C ASN A 191 -2.97 26.46 0.83
N TRP A 192 -4.15 26.53 0.22
CA TRP A 192 -4.30 26.36 -1.23
C TRP A 192 -3.58 27.41 -2.07
N THR A 193 -3.41 28.63 -1.54
CA THR A 193 -2.64 29.68 -2.21
C THR A 193 -1.16 29.29 -2.29
N GLY A 194 -0.56 28.90 -1.18
CA GLY A 194 0.83 28.44 -1.16
C GLY A 194 1.05 27.19 -2.03
N LEU A 195 0.08 26.24 -2.05
CA LEU A 195 0.15 25.10 -2.94
C LEU A 195 0.11 25.53 -4.42
N LYS A 196 -0.74 26.52 -4.78
CA LYS A 196 -0.80 27.03 -6.15
C LYS A 196 0.52 27.68 -6.57
N GLU A 197 1.16 28.44 -5.69
CA GLU A 197 2.49 29.02 -5.92
C GLU A 197 3.54 27.93 -6.13
N LYS A 198 3.53 26.89 -5.29
CA LYS A 198 4.42 25.75 -5.41
C LYS A 198 4.23 25.01 -6.73
N PHE A 199 2.99 24.71 -7.11
CA PHE A 199 2.68 24.06 -8.40
C PHE A 199 3.02 24.95 -9.61
N THR A 200 2.93 26.26 -9.46
CA THR A 200 3.37 27.21 -10.49
C THR A 200 4.90 27.12 -10.66
N SER A 201 5.66 27.03 -9.57
CA SER A 201 7.12 26.89 -9.64
C SER A 201 7.58 25.55 -10.23
N TYR A 202 6.72 24.51 -10.22
CA TYR A 202 6.93 23.23 -10.89
C TYR A 202 6.32 23.16 -12.29
N GLU A 203 5.85 24.29 -12.83
CA GLU A 203 5.26 24.39 -14.17
C GLU A 203 4.04 23.48 -14.42
N PHE A 204 3.23 23.21 -13.37
CA PHE A 204 1.96 22.46 -13.51
C PHE A 204 0.88 23.31 -14.20
N SER A 205 1.23 23.90 -15.34
CA SER A 205 0.45 24.90 -16.07
C SER A 205 -0.98 24.44 -16.40
N SER A 206 -1.17 23.16 -16.72
CA SER A 206 -2.51 22.62 -17.02
C SER A 206 -3.46 22.66 -15.84
N LEU A 207 -2.93 22.64 -14.61
CA LEU A 207 -3.70 22.68 -13.38
C LEU A 207 -3.92 24.09 -12.83
N VAL A 208 -2.86 24.93 -12.88
CA VAL A 208 -2.85 26.23 -12.18
C VAL A 208 -3.30 27.41 -13.03
N ASN A 209 -3.15 27.35 -14.37
CA ASN A 209 -3.40 28.48 -15.27
C ASN A 209 -4.88 28.80 -15.48
N LYS A 210 -5.79 27.86 -15.22
CA LYS A 210 -7.22 28.06 -15.36
C LYS A 210 -7.88 28.03 -13.99
N GLU A 211 -8.46 29.13 -13.56
CA GLU A 211 -9.10 29.26 -12.25
C GLU A 211 -10.18 28.19 -12.02
N LYS A 212 -11.00 27.90 -13.02
CA LYS A 212 -12.01 26.83 -12.94
C LYS A 212 -11.37 25.45 -12.67
N THR A 213 -10.23 25.14 -13.31
CA THR A 213 -9.54 23.87 -13.12
C THR A 213 -8.97 23.81 -11.72
N TRP A 214 -8.36 24.88 -11.26
CA TRP A 214 -7.82 24.97 -9.91
C TRP A 214 -8.90 24.83 -8.84
N ASN A 215 -10.02 25.56 -8.98
CA ASN A 215 -11.14 25.49 -8.04
C ASN A 215 -11.77 24.09 -8.02
N ASN A 216 -11.92 23.42 -9.15
CA ASN A 216 -12.38 22.04 -9.20
C ASN A 216 -11.43 21.10 -8.47
N PHE A 217 -10.12 21.29 -8.62
CA PHE A 217 -9.11 20.50 -7.93
C PHE A 217 -9.22 20.65 -6.40
N ILE A 218 -9.21 21.87 -5.86
CA ILE A 218 -9.31 22.09 -4.41
C ILE A 218 -10.64 21.62 -3.83
N ASN A 219 -11.74 21.74 -4.59
CA ASN A 219 -13.06 21.28 -4.14
C ASN A 219 -13.13 19.76 -3.93
N THR A 220 -12.24 18.97 -4.55
CA THR A 220 -12.18 17.53 -4.29
C THR A 220 -11.81 17.20 -2.85
N PHE A 221 -11.15 18.12 -2.13
CA PHE A 221 -10.72 17.95 -0.74
C PHE A 221 -11.70 18.57 0.28
N TYR A 222 -12.80 19.16 -0.17
CA TYR A 222 -13.74 19.89 0.70
C TYR A 222 -14.27 19.05 1.89
N ASN A 223 -14.61 17.80 1.65
CA ASN A 223 -15.11 16.92 2.70
C ASN A 223 -14.01 16.57 3.72
N LEU A 224 -12.79 16.33 3.27
CA LEU A 224 -11.64 16.09 4.15
C LEU A 224 -11.33 17.30 5.02
N GLU A 225 -11.43 18.52 4.46
CA GLU A 225 -11.24 19.76 5.24
C GLU A 225 -12.29 19.95 6.34
N ARG A 226 -13.53 19.57 6.07
CA ARG A 226 -14.61 19.63 7.09
C ARG A 226 -14.35 18.67 8.23
N ASN A 227 -13.83 17.50 7.92
CA ASN A 227 -13.62 16.44 8.91
C ASN A 227 -12.39 16.70 9.79
N ILE A 228 -11.38 17.44 9.30
CA ILE A 228 -10.25 17.87 10.14
C ILE A 228 -10.71 18.57 11.42
N LYS A 229 -11.82 19.33 11.37
CA LYS A 229 -12.36 20.05 12.53
C LYS A 229 -13.14 19.14 13.50
N ASN A 230 -13.67 18.02 13.02
CA ASN A 230 -14.60 17.18 13.76
C ASN A 230 -13.94 15.88 14.26
N VAL A 231 -12.78 15.54 13.74
CA VAL A 231 -12.06 14.34 14.15
C VAL A 231 -11.32 14.63 15.45
N SER A 232 -11.71 13.95 16.51
CA SER A 232 -10.89 13.84 17.71
C SER A 232 -9.64 13.06 17.34
N TRP A 233 -8.56 13.75 17.01
CA TRP A 233 -7.28 13.14 16.60
C TRP A 233 -6.76 12.12 17.63
N ASN A 234 -7.17 12.25 18.92
CA ASN A 234 -6.92 11.26 19.95
C ASN A 234 -7.54 9.88 19.67
N SER A 235 -8.58 9.79 18.82
CA SER A 235 -9.18 8.51 18.41
C SER A 235 -8.50 7.91 17.17
N ILE A 236 -7.76 8.70 16.44
CA ILE A 236 -6.99 8.23 15.26
C ILE A 236 -5.62 7.71 15.68
N ILE A 237 -5.07 8.24 16.78
CA ILE A 237 -3.73 7.89 17.30
C ILE A 237 -3.79 6.73 18.31
N LYS A 238 -4.95 6.45 18.89
CA LYS A 238 -5.19 5.27 19.72
C LYS A 238 -5.68 4.11 18.87
#